data_41074e11fa357a1a020dad69c7634d60
#
_entry.id   41074e11fa357a1a020dad69c7634d60
#
_cell.length_a   1.000
_cell.length_b   1.000
_cell.length_c   1.000
_cell.angle_alpha   90.00
_cell.angle_beta   90.00
_cell.angle_gamma   90.00
#
_symmetry.space_group_name_H-M   'P 1'
#
loop_
_entity.id
_entity.type
_entity.pdbx_description
1 polymer ?
#
loop_
_entity_poly.entity_id
_entity_poly.type
_entity_poly.pdbx_seq_one_letter_code
_entity_poly.pdbx_strand_id
1 'polypeptide(L)'
;TLFNAVARADLEIIERNPHAWPSHYIEKGLDATVNWPGLDFKFKNNTEWPVFIIAGYSKRKVTVNIYGMSLGSDVHIDLESELVRTIPKPEGTNYVINTSLAPGESKKTVTGRQGNEVNTWKVWYQGSREVKREVLFKTTYKAYQETIEYNPR
;
A
#
# COMPACT_ATOMS: atom_id res chain seq x y z
N THR A 1 -8.27 0.33 -2.72
CA THR A 1 -9.67 -0.09 -2.55
C THR A 1 -9.91 -1.49 -3.13
N LEU A 2 -9.59 -1.77 -4.41
CA LEU A 2 -9.77 -3.11 -5.02
C LEU A 2 -8.96 -4.19 -4.29
N PHE A 3 -7.67 -3.95 -4.00
CA PHE A 3 -6.83 -4.87 -3.22
C PHE A 3 -7.52 -5.33 -1.93
N ASN A 4 -8.07 -4.39 -1.15
CA ASN A 4 -8.74 -4.71 0.11
C ASN A 4 -10.02 -5.55 -0.09
N ALA A 5 -10.77 -5.29 -1.16
CA ALA A 5 -11.96 -6.10 -1.49
C ALA A 5 -11.57 -7.53 -1.91
N VAL A 6 -10.54 -7.66 -2.73
CA VAL A 6 -9.99 -8.95 -3.19
C VAL A 6 -9.50 -9.80 -2.01
N ALA A 7 -8.71 -9.20 -1.12
CA ALA A 7 -8.18 -9.89 0.05
C ALA A 7 -9.29 -10.34 1.02
N ARG A 8 -10.34 -9.49 1.22
CA ARG A 8 -11.50 -9.84 2.05
C ARG A 8 -12.43 -10.86 1.40
N ALA A 9 -12.38 -11.00 0.07
CA ALA A 9 -13.11 -12.04 -0.65
C ALA A 9 -12.36 -13.38 -0.72
N ASP A 10 -11.22 -13.51 -0.03
CA ASP A 10 -10.35 -14.70 -0.01
C ASP A 10 -9.80 -15.11 -1.39
N LEU A 11 -9.73 -14.18 -2.33
CA LEU A 11 -9.16 -14.43 -3.64
C LEU A 11 -7.62 -14.37 -3.60
N GLU A 12 -6.98 -15.16 -4.45
CA GLU A 12 -5.53 -15.27 -4.52
C GLU A 12 -4.90 -14.00 -5.11
N ILE A 13 -4.01 -13.33 -4.38
CA ILE A 13 -3.29 -12.16 -4.86
C ILE A 13 -1.98 -12.60 -5.52
N ILE A 14 -1.84 -12.32 -6.80
CA ILE A 14 -0.67 -12.70 -7.62
C ILE A 14 0.39 -11.59 -7.60
N GLU A 15 -0.03 -10.34 -7.69
CA GLU A 15 0.87 -9.19 -7.69
C GLU A 15 0.23 -8.03 -6.92
N ARG A 16 1.00 -7.47 -6.00
CA ARG A 16 0.66 -6.25 -5.27
C ARG A 16 1.90 -5.39 -5.08
N ASN A 17 1.82 -4.15 -5.48
CA ASN A 17 2.88 -3.16 -5.31
C ASN A 17 2.43 -2.09 -4.31
N PRO A 18 3.16 -1.88 -3.19
CA PRO A 18 2.86 -0.78 -2.28
C PRO A 18 3.28 0.56 -2.91
N HIS A 19 2.76 1.67 -2.39
CA HIS A 19 3.30 2.98 -2.72
C HIS A 19 4.76 3.09 -2.25
N ALA A 20 5.54 3.95 -2.89
CA ALA A 20 6.93 4.20 -2.48
C ALA A 20 7.03 4.75 -1.04
N TRP A 21 5.95 5.34 -0.53
CA TRP A 21 5.77 5.82 0.85
C TRP A 21 4.31 5.70 1.29
N PRO A 22 4.05 5.65 2.61
CA PRO A 22 2.70 5.52 3.14
C PRO A 22 1.77 6.63 2.65
N SER A 23 0.60 6.25 2.18
CA SER A 23 -0.48 7.18 1.82
C SER A 23 -1.18 7.71 3.07
N HIS A 24 -1.74 8.92 2.97
CA HIS A 24 -2.49 9.53 4.08
C HIS A 24 -3.94 9.02 4.18
N TYR A 25 -4.47 8.40 3.12
CA TYR A 25 -5.88 7.99 3.02
C TYR A 25 -6.13 6.51 3.36
N ILE A 26 -5.07 5.76 3.63
CA ILE A 26 -5.16 4.32 3.98
C ILE A 26 -4.02 3.96 4.92
N GLU A 27 -4.26 2.98 5.79
CA GLU A 27 -3.23 2.46 6.68
C GLU A 27 -2.06 1.83 5.92
N LYS A 28 -0.88 1.94 6.50
CA LYS A 28 0.34 1.35 5.95
C LYS A 28 0.16 -0.15 5.71
N GLY A 29 0.63 -0.65 4.58
CA GLY A 29 0.49 -2.06 4.23
C GLY A 29 -0.86 -2.44 3.62
N LEU A 30 -1.90 -1.60 3.74
CA LEU A 30 -3.23 -1.85 3.15
C LEU A 30 -3.42 -1.16 1.79
N ASP A 31 -2.36 -0.61 1.24
CA ASP A 31 -2.34 0.07 -0.05
C ASP A 31 -1.90 -0.87 -1.19
N ALA A 32 -2.33 -0.55 -2.39
CA ALA A 32 -1.80 -1.10 -3.63
C ALA A 32 -1.76 0.02 -4.69
N THR A 33 -0.66 0.08 -5.41
CA THR A 33 -0.43 1.08 -6.46
C THR A 33 -0.43 0.41 -7.82
N VAL A 34 -1.00 1.10 -8.80
CA VAL A 34 -0.92 0.76 -10.22
C VAL A 34 -0.40 1.96 -10.99
N ASN A 35 0.50 1.72 -11.93
CA ASN A 35 1.08 2.76 -12.76
C ASN A 35 1.47 2.16 -14.12
N TRP A 36 0.62 2.41 -15.12
CA TRP A 36 0.85 1.89 -16.46
C TRP A 36 2.10 2.54 -17.11
N PRO A 37 2.99 1.74 -17.76
CA PRO A 37 2.90 0.27 -17.98
C PRO A 37 3.63 -0.57 -16.90
N GLY A 38 4.08 0.02 -15.80
CA GLY A 38 4.98 -0.61 -14.84
C GLY A 38 4.27 -1.43 -13.77
N LEU A 39 3.81 -0.76 -12.69
CA LEU A 39 3.25 -1.44 -11.53
C LEU A 39 1.80 -1.85 -11.75
N ASP A 40 1.44 -3.07 -11.37
CA ASP A 40 0.10 -3.61 -11.53
C ASP A 40 -0.41 -4.25 -10.23
N PHE A 41 -1.72 -4.50 -10.17
CA PHE A 41 -2.35 -5.30 -9.15
C PHE A 41 -3.07 -6.47 -9.83
N LYS A 42 -2.59 -7.69 -9.58
CA LYS A 42 -3.12 -8.92 -10.18
C LYS A 42 -3.63 -9.88 -9.13
N PHE A 43 -4.75 -10.47 -9.41
CA PHE A 43 -5.34 -11.51 -8.57
C PHE A 43 -6.00 -12.59 -9.43
N LYS A 44 -6.23 -13.74 -8.83
CA LYS A 44 -6.85 -14.91 -9.46
C LYS A 44 -8.10 -15.27 -8.68
N ASN A 45 -9.15 -15.59 -9.41
CA ASN A 45 -10.28 -16.30 -8.85
C ASN A 45 -9.86 -17.77 -8.62
N ASN A 46 -9.56 -18.11 -7.38
CA ASN A 46 -9.17 -19.44 -6.92
C ASN A 46 -10.38 -20.28 -6.49
N THR A 47 -11.59 -19.82 -6.77
CA THR A 47 -12.84 -20.56 -6.51
C THR A 47 -13.34 -21.23 -7.79
N GLU A 48 -14.24 -22.20 -7.66
CA GLU A 48 -14.90 -22.86 -8.80
C GLU A 48 -16.07 -22.03 -9.37
N TRP A 49 -16.42 -20.91 -8.74
CA TRP A 49 -17.58 -20.10 -9.09
C TRP A 49 -17.16 -18.75 -9.68
N PRO A 50 -17.96 -18.18 -10.58
CA PRO A 50 -17.67 -16.83 -11.09
C PRO A 50 -17.75 -15.80 -9.97
N VAL A 51 -16.92 -14.75 -10.09
CA VAL A 51 -16.98 -13.56 -9.24
C VAL A 51 -17.42 -12.36 -10.06
N PHE A 52 -18.22 -11.47 -9.44
CA PHE A 52 -18.67 -10.22 -10.03
C PHE A 52 -18.06 -9.06 -9.24
N ILE A 53 -17.43 -8.13 -9.94
CA ILE A 53 -16.81 -6.96 -9.34
C ILE A 53 -17.62 -5.74 -9.73
N ILE A 54 -18.18 -5.06 -8.73
CA ILE A 54 -18.96 -3.83 -8.93
C ILE A 54 -18.24 -2.69 -8.23
N ALA A 55 -17.82 -1.69 -9.00
CA ALA A 55 -17.20 -0.49 -8.49
C ALA A 55 -18.15 0.70 -8.64
N GLY A 56 -18.17 1.55 -7.63
CA GLY A 56 -18.94 2.77 -7.62
C GLY A 56 -18.15 3.96 -7.11
N TYR A 57 -18.51 5.16 -7.57
CA TYR A 57 -17.95 6.42 -7.09
C TYR A 57 -19.07 7.39 -6.73
N SER A 58 -19.08 7.85 -5.50
CA SER A 58 -20.03 8.85 -5.00
C SER A 58 -19.40 9.66 -3.87
N LYS A 59 -19.67 10.96 -3.83
CA LYS A 59 -19.24 11.87 -2.75
C LYS A 59 -17.74 11.73 -2.41
N ARG A 60 -16.86 11.65 -3.44
CA ARG A 60 -15.40 11.45 -3.31
C ARG A 60 -14.99 10.12 -2.68
N LYS A 61 -15.89 9.17 -2.61
CA LYS A 61 -15.64 7.83 -2.08
C LYS A 61 -15.74 6.79 -3.20
N VAL A 62 -14.72 5.95 -3.33
CA VAL A 62 -14.73 4.76 -4.20
C VAL A 62 -15.12 3.56 -3.36
N THR A 63 -16.12 2.81 -3.83
CA THR A 63 -16.53 1.55 -3.22
C THR A 63 -16.33 0.44 -4.22
N VAL A 64 -15.80 -0.69 -3.77
CA VAL A 64 -15.66 -1.91 -4.58
C VAL A 64 -16.30 -3.05 -3.81
N ASN A 65 -17.23 -3.75 -4.46
CA ASN A 65 -17.88 -4.94 -3.94
C ASN A 65 -17.50 -6.13 -4.83
N ILE A 66 -17.20 -7.26 -4.21
CA ILE A 66 -16.99 -8.54 -4.88
C ILE A 66 -18.08 -9.49 -4.42
N TYR A 67 -18.81 -10.03 -5.37
CA TYR A 67 -19.88 -11.02 -5.17
C TYR A 67 -19.41 -12.35 -5.74
N GLY A 68 -19.61 -13.41 -5.00
CA GLY A 68 -19.21 -14.77 -5.38
C GLY A 68 -19.69 -15.79 -4.37
N MET A 69 -19.02 -16.91 -4.27
CA MET A 69 -19.32 -17.95 -3.29
C MET A 69 -19.10 -17.40 -1.85
N SER A 70 -20.02 -17.72 -0.96
CA SER A 70 -19.92 -17.36 0.45
C SER A 70 -18.70 -18.03 1.11
N LEU A 71 -18.02 -17.31 2.00
CA LEU A 71 -16.94 -17.85 2.84
C LEU A 71 -17.44 -18.83 3.90
N GLY A 72 -18.75 -18.88 4.11
CA GLY A 72 -19.43 -19.70 5.12
C GLY A 72 -20.39 -18.87 5.96
N SER A 73 -21.19 -19.54 6.78
CA SER A 73 -22.13 -18.87 7.67
C SER A 73 -21.35 -18.05 8.70
N ASP A 74 -21.65 -16.73 8.75
CA ASP A 74 -21.08 -15.78 9.72
C ASP A 74 -19.55 -15.65 9.67
N VAL A 75 -18.94 -16.05 8.53
CA VAL A 75 -17.48 -15.91 8.29
C VAL A 75 -17.19 -14.61 7.54
N HIS A 76 -16.26 -13.83 8.05
CA HIS A 76 -15.73 -12.67 7.34
C HIS A 76 -14.22 -12.55 7.52
N ILE A 77 -13.59 -11.80 6.64
CA ILE A 77 -12.14 -11.55 6.65
C ILE A 77 -11.90 -10.06 6.82
N ASP A 78 -11.01 -9.72 7.74
CA ASP A 78 -10.47 -8.38 7.89
C ASP A 78 -8.97 -8.33 7.58
N LEU A 79 -8.51 -7.12 7.23
CA LEU A 79 -7.11 -6.82 7.05
C LEU A 79 -6.66 -5.88 8.16
N GLU A 80 -5.58 -6.27 8.82
CA GLU A 80 -4.98 -5.48 9.89
C GLU A 80 -3.54 -5.09 9.53
N SER A 81 -3.15 -3.91 9.95
CA SER A 81 -1.80 -3.37 9.77
C SER A 81 -1.05 -3.40 11.10
N GLU A 82 0.15 -3.96 11.10
CA GLU A 82 1.04 -3.99 12.25
C GLU A 82 2.35 -3.29 11.91
N LEU A 83 2.68 -2.21 12.62
CA LEU A 83 4.00 -1.60 12.53
C LEU A 83 5.04 -2.48 13.24
N VAL A 84 5.92 -3.12 12.47
CA VAL A 84 6.99 -3.97 13.01
C VAL A 84 8.12 -3.11 13.56
N ARG A 85 8.59 -2.14 12.77
CA ARG A 85 9.61 -1.16 13.20
C ARG A 85 9.59 0.09 12.36
N THR A 86 10.10 1.16 12.95
CA THR A 86 10.42 2.42 12.25
C THR A 86 11.89 2.39 11.82
N ILE A 87 12.16 2.74 10.57
CA ILE A 87 13.51 2.91 10.04
C ILE A 87 13.86 4.39 10.18
N PRO A 88 14.89 4.76 10.96
CA PRO A 88 15.27 6.15 11.15
C PRO A 88 15.51 6.87 9.83
N LYS A 89 15.17 8.15 9.78
CA LYS A 89 15.58 9.02 8.67
C LYS A 89 17.11 9.09 8.64
N PRO A 90 17.76 8.91 7.48
CA PRO A 90 19.22 9.14 7.36
C PRO A 90 19.58 10.56 7.79
N GLU A 91 20.67 10.68 8.52
CA GLU A 91 21.17 11.97 8.99
C GLU A 91 21.77 12.81 7.86
N GLY A 92 21.81 14.12 8.09
CA GLY A 92 22.37 15.09 7.16
C GLY A 92 21.48 15.34 5.94
N THR A 93 21.99 16.21 5.07
CA THR A 93 21.37 16.58 3.78
C THR A 93 22.32 16.22 2.64
N ASN A 94 21.80 15.57 1.63
CA ASN A 94 22.54 15.31 0.40
C ASN A 94 22.45 16.54 -0.50
N TYR A 95 23.61 17.12 -0.84
CA TYR A 95 23.68 18.28 -1.74
C TYR A 95 24.15 17.84 -3.12
N VAL A 96 23.37 18.14 -4.13
CA VAL A 96 23.65 17.78 -5.53
C VAL A 96 23.77 19.05 -6.37
N ILE A 97 24.87 19.17 -7.12
CA ILE A 97 25.04 20.29 -8.04
C ILE A 97 24.11 20.12 -9.24
N ASN A 98 23.29 21.13 -9.51
CA ASN A 98 22.41 21.21 -10.66
C ASN A 98 22.61 22.56 -11.38
N THR A 99 23.38 22.54 -12.46
CA THR A 99 23.67 23.73 -13.28
C THR A 99 22.49 24.20 -14.13
N SER A 100 21.36 23.50 -14.14
CA SER A 100 20.12 23.94 -14.78
C SER A 100 19.32 24.92 -13.91
N LEU A 101 19.66 25.08 -12.63
CA LEU A 101 19.10 26.12 -11.76
C LEU A 101 19.79 27.46 -12.02
N ALA A 102 19.14 28.55 -11.67
CA ALA A 102 19.78 29.86 -11.73
C ALA A 102 21.00 29.96 -10.80
N PRO A 103 22.01 30.79 -11.12
CA PRO A 103 23.16 30.99 -10.23
C PRO A 103 22.75 31.35 -8.79
N GLY A 104 23.26 30.62 -7.81
CA GLY A 104 22.93 30.77 -6.39
C GLY A 104 21.58 30.18 -5.97
N GLU A 105 20.79 29.64 -6.88
CA GLU A 105 19.51 29.00 -6.57
C GLU A 105 19.70 27.62 -5.93
N SER A 106 18.77 27.26 -5.04
CA SER A 106 18.67 25.91 -4.47
C SER A 106 17.22 25.44 -4.45
N LYS A 107 17.03 24.11 -4.63
CA LYS A 107 15.73 23.46 -4.65
C LYS A 107 15.75 22.16 -3.87
N LYS A 108 14.88 22.02 -2.87
CA LYS A 108 14.66 20.72 -2.21
C LYS A 108 13.93 19.78 -3.17
N THR A 109 14.57 18.70 -3.58
CA THR A 109 14.02 17.68 -4.49
C THR A 109 13.52 16.45 -3.75
N VAL A 110 14.12 16.12 -2.59
CA VAL A 110 13.66 15.04 -1.72
C VAL A 110 13.49 15.56 -0.29
N THR A 111 12.30 15.41 0.26
CA THR A 111 12.07 15.64 1.69
C THR A 111 12.52 14.42 2.47
N GLY A 112 13.45 14.61 3.40
CA GLY A 112 13.93 13.55 4.29
C GLY A 112 12.82 13.01 5.18
N ARG A 113 12.73 11.70 5.32
CA ARG A 113 11.69 11.02 6.13
C ARG A 113 12.14 9.65 6.62
N GLN A 114 11.53 9.24 7.71
CA GLN A 114 11.67 7.88 8.24
C GLN A 114 10.96 6.86 7.34
N GLY A 115 11.45 5.63 7.36
CA GLY A 115 10.79 4.47 6.77
C GLY A 115 10.02 3.66 7.81
N ASN A 116 9.35 2.62 7.34
CA ASN A 116 8.61 1.69 8.19
C ASN A 116 8.66 0.27 7.60
N GLU A 117 8.73 -0.72 8.47
CA GLU A 117 8.40 -2.10 8.15
C GLU A 117 7.04 -2.44 8.75
N VAL A 118 6.17 -3.02 7.95
CA VAL A 118 4.78 -3.28 8.30
C VAL A 118 4.40 -4.69 7.87
N ASN A 119 3.76 -5.45 8.75
CA ASN A 119 3.04 -6.64 8.39
C ASN A 119 1.58 -6.30 8.05
N THR A 120 1.09 -6.86 6.97
CA THR A 120 -0.34 -6.90 6.66
C THR A 120 -0.86 -8.25 7.04
N TRP A 121 -1.76 -8.30 8.02
CA TRP A 121 -2.42 -9.51 8.46
C TRP A 121 -3.75 -9.70 7.75
N LYS A 122 -4.04 -10.93 7.36
CA LYS A 122 -5.35 -11.39 6.94
C LYS A 122 -5.91 -12.21 8.07
N VAL A 123 -7.07 -11.80 8.57
CA VAL A 123 -7.68 -12.34 9.77
C VAL A 123 -9.07 -12.84 9.47
N TRP A 124 -9.34 -14.11 9.74
CA TRP A 124 -10.66 -14.72 9.57
C TRP A 124 -11.41 -14.71 10.88
N TYR A 125 -12.63 -14.27 10.83
CA TYR A 125 -13.56 -14.26 11.94
C TYR A 125 -14.75 -15.16 11.67
N GLN A 126 -15.25 -15.81 12.72
CA GLN A 126 -16.57 -16.41 12.75
C GLN A 126 -17.42 -15.69 13.81
N GLY A 127 -18.39 -14.93 13.39
CA GLY A 127 -19.01 -13.91 14.22
C GLY A 127 -17.98 -12.90 14.69
N SER A 128 -17.86 -12.72 16.01
CA SER A 128 -16.86 -11.84 16.61
C SER A 128 -15.56 -12.55 17.02
N ARG A 129 -15.46 -13.89 16.81
CA ARG A 129 -14.31 -14.67 17.24
C ARG A 129 -13.30 -14.82 16.10
N GLU A 130 -12.06 -14.41 16.35
CA GLU A 130 -10.93 -14.72 15.47
C GLU A 130 -10.70 -16.24 15.46
N VAL A 131 -10.66 -16.82 14.24
CA VAL A 131 -10.46 -18.26 14.05
C VAL A 131 -9.15 -18.58 13.33
N LYS A 132 -8.60 -17.63 12.57
CA LYS A 132 -7.34 -17.80 11.85
C LYS A 132 -6.71 -16.42 11.59
N ARG A 133 -5.39 -16.37 11.61
CA ARG A 133 -4.60 -15.18 11.23
C ARG A 133 -3.35 -15.62 10.46
N GLU A 134 -3.02 -14.92 9.41
CA GLU A 134 -1.77 -15.13 8.66
C GLU A 134 -1.19 -13.81 8.15
N VAL A 135 0.12 -13.74 7.99
CA VAL A 135 0.78 -12.60 7.35
C VAL A 135 0.54 -12.68 5.84
N LEU A 136 -0.24 -11.75 5.32
CA LEU A 136 -0.50 -11.65 3.87
C LEU A 136 0.68 -11.00 3.14
N PHE A 137 1.24 -9.90 3.70
CA PHE A 137 2.41 -9.21 3.15
C PHE A 137 3.32 -8.64 4.23
N LYS A 138 4.62 -8.59 3.91
CA LYS A 138 5.60 -7.77 4.63
C LYS A 138 6.00 -6.63 3.72
N THR A 139 5.77 -5.40 4.16
CA THR A 139 6.00 -4.20 3.35
C THR A 139 7.05 -3.33 4.00
N THR A 140 8.06 -2.92 3.23
CA THR A 140 9.06 -1.94 3.65
C THR A 140 8.86 -0.63 2.90
N TYR A 141 8.47 0.42 3.60
CA TYR A 141 8.53 1.80 3.12
C TYR A 141 9.92 2.35 3.47
N LYS A 142 10.69 2.70 2.44
CA LYS A 142 12.08 3.16 2.61
C LYS A 142 12.16 4.49 3.35
N ALA A 143 13.20 4.65 4.18
CA ALA A 143 13.61 5.95 4.67
C ALA A 143 14.30 6.73 3.54
N TYR A 144 14.17 8.06 3.55
CA TYR A 144 14.78 8.93 2.57
C TYR A 144 15.60 10.01 3.26
N GLN A 145 16.82 10.22 2.75
CA GLN A 145 17.65 11.37 3.10
C GLN A 145 17.09 12.62 2.42
N GLU A 146 17.15 13.76 3.10
CA GLU A 146 16.84 15.04 2.46
C GLU A 146 17.86 15.30 1.34
N THR A 147 17.36 15.75 0.17
CA THR A 147 18.22 16.11 -0.96
C THR A 147 17.88 17.52 -1.43
N ILE A 148 18.90 18.33 -1.53
CA ILE A 148 18.84 19.70 -2.05
C ILE A 148 19.73 19.78 -3.27
N GLU A 149 19.15 20.14 -4.41
CA GLU A 149 19.89 20.53 -5.60
C GLU A 149 20.21 22.01 -5.52
N TYR A 150 21.42 22.40 -5.95
CA TYR A 150 21.86 23.80 -5.92
C TYR A 150 22.82 24.11 -7.08
N ASN A 151 22.82 25.37 -7.49
CA ASN A 151 23.82 25.89 -8.43
C ASN A 151 24.78 26.82 -7.68
N PRO A 152 26.07 26.45 -7.55
CA PRO A 152 27.04 27.22 -6.79
C PRO A 152 27.53 28.50 -7.46
N ARG A 153 27.13 28.78 -8.71
CA ARG A 153 27.61 29.92 -9.52
C ARG A 153 26.62 31.05 -9.52
#